data_a84b040076a7646e8ebbb20bcf1eb58b
#
_entry.id   a84b040076a7646e8ebbb20bcf1eb58b
#
_cell.length_a   1.000
_cell.length_b   1.000
_cell.length_c   1.000
_cell.angle_alpha   90.00
_cell.angle_beta   90.00
_cell.angle_gamma   90.00
#
_symmetry.space_group_name_H-M   'P 1'
#
loop_
_entity.id
_entity.type
_entity.pdbx_description
1 polymer ?
#
loop_
_entity_poly.entity_id
_entity_poly.type
_entity_poly.pdbx_seq_one_letter_code
_entity_poly.pdbx_strand_id
1 'polypeptide(L)'
;MTDRTHAMLVCVYYRVAAGDLQRVISGVREFQRTLRSGRGVAEAEVLLRCDLPPASTALPPDARTAPVPFPDTPADADARVEPGADATVMETYRLPMPAAAGPDADAVLHSFLATLERASLPHASLLRGARHVELFAPCVL
;
A
#
# COMPACT_ATOMS: atom_id res chain seq x y z
N MET A 1 -10.05 12.97 27.68
CA MET A 1 -10.65 11.69 27.27
C MET A 1 -10.16 11.37 25.89
N THR A 2 -9.20 10.50 25.80
CA THR A 2 -8.80 9.95 24.53
C THR A 2 -9.87 8.95 24.12
N ASP A 3 -10.78 9.43 23.34
CA ASP A 3 -11.65 8.55 22.59
C ASP A 3 -10.73 7.78 21.63
N ARG A 4 -10.33 6.59 22.06
CA ARG A 4 -9.66 5.68 21.18
C ARG A 4 -10.67 5.26 20.14
N THR A 5 -10.79 6.07 19.13
CA THR A 5 -11.57 5.72 17.98
C THR A 5 -11.04 4.38 17.50
N HIS A 6 -11.85 3.36 17.61
CA HIS A 6 -11.50 2.07 17.06
C HIS A 6 -11.36 2.27 15.55
N ALA A 7 -10.14 2.19 15.07
CA ALA A 7 -9.87 2.30 13.67
C ALA A 7 -9.52 0.92 13.12
N MET A 8 -10.10 0.58 11.99
CA MET A 8 -9.72 -0.60 11.24
C MET A 8 -8.72 -0.21 10.16
N LEU A 9 -7.67 -0.98 10.02
CA LEU A 9 -6.72 -0.80 8.94
C LEU A 9 -7.13 -1.70 7.77
N VAL A 10 -7.39 -1.09 6.63
CA VAL A 10 -7.69 -1.79 5.39
C VAL A 10 -6.44 -1.73 4.52
N CYS A 11 -5.94 -2.89 4.16
CA CYS A 11 -4.79 -3.00 3.26
C CYS A 11 -5.23 -3.62 1.95
N VAL A 12 -4.90 -2.98 0.85
CA VAL A 12 -5.19 -3.48 -0.49
C VAL A 12 -3.87 -3.60 -1.22
N TYR A 13 -3.56 -4.77 -1.73
CA TYR A 13 -2.33 -4.95 -2.47
C TYR A 13 -2.54 -5.71 -3.77
N TYR A 14 -1.74 -5.36 -4.74
CA TYR A 14 -1.80 -5.92 -6.09
C TYR A 14 -0.49 -5.66 -6.83
N ARG A 15 -0.31 -6.33 -7.94
CA ARG A 15 0.83 -6.14 -8.80
C ARG A 15 0.46 -5.33 -10.04
N VAL A 16 1.39 -4.53 -10.48
CA VAL A 16 1.24 -3.66 -11.65
C VAL A 16 2.53 -3.73 -12.46
N ALA A 17 2.41 -3.76 -13.78
CA ALA A 17 3.58 -3.66 -14.63
C ALA A 17 4.31 -2.34 -14.39
N ALA A 18 5.63 -2.37 -14.42
CA ALA A 18 6.46 -1.20 -14.16
C ALA A 18 6.06 0.01 -15.03
N GLY A 19 5.71 -0.23 -16.27
CA GLY A 19 5.32 0.82 -17.21
C GLY A 19 3.99 1.50 -16.87
N ASP A 20 3.14 0.84 -16.11
CA ASP A 20 1.81 1.36 -15.70
C ASP A 20 1.81 1.92 -14.29
N LEU A 21 2.89 1.74 -13.56
CA LEU A 21 2.98 2.05 -12.14
C LEU A 21 2.64 3.50 -11.84
N GLN A 22 3.21 4.44 -12.58
CA GLN A 22 2.99 5.86 -12.35
C GLN A 22 1.52 6.24 -12.54
N ARG A 23 0.88 5.66 -13.53
CA ARG A 23 -0.53 5.91 -13.81
C ARG A 23 -1.40 5.41 -12.67
N VAL A 24 -1.15 4.21 -12.18
CA VAL A 24 -1.90 3.61 -11.09
C VAL A 24 -1.70 4.41 -9.81
N ILE A 25 -0.47 4.72 -9.45
CA ILE A 25 -0.17 5.49 -8.23
C ILE A 25 -0.83 6.86 -8.26
N SER A 26 -0.78 7.54 -9.39
CA SER A 26 -1.42 8.86 -9.53
C SER A 26 -2.92 8.78 -9.33
N GLY A 27 -3.57 7.78 -9.90
CA GLY A 27 -5.01 7.55 -9.72
C GLY A 27 -5.38 7.23 -8.28
N VAL A 28 -4.59 6.39 -7.62
CA VAL A 28 -4.81 6.04 -6.22
C VAL A 28 -4.65 7.26 -5.32
N ARG A 29 -3.61 8.05 -5.52
CA ARG A 29 -3.39 9.28 -4.73
C ARG A 29 -4.52 10.28 -4.89
N GLU A 30 -5.03 10.42 -6.09
CA GLU A 30 -6.19 11.29 -6.36
C GLU A 30 -7.40 10.79 -5.58
N PHE A 31 -7.68 9.50 -5.65
CA PHE A 31 -8.77 8.89 -4.91
C PHE A 31 -8.59 9.07 -3.39
N GLN A 32 -7.40 8.83 -2.87
CA GLN A 32 -7.10 8.99 -1.45
C GLN A 32 -7.27 10.43 -0.99
N ARG A 33 -6.92 11.38 -1.83
CA ARG A 33 -7.15 12.80 -1.54
C ARG A 33 -8.64 13.10 -1.40
N THR A 34 -9.45 12.55 -2.29
CA THR A 34 -10.91 12.68 -2.24
C THR A 34 -11.48 12.09 -0.95
N LEU A 35 -11.00 10.92 -0.53
CA LEU A 35 -11.45 10.29 0.71
C LEU A 35 -11.12 11.12 1.95
N ARG A 36 -9.92 11.69 2.00
CA ARG A 36 -9.51 12.51 3.14
C ARG A 36 -10.34 13.78 3.27
N SER A 37 -10.72 14.38 2.16
CA SER A 37 -11.59 15.56 2.17
C SER A 37 -13.04 15.24 2.53
N GLY A 38 -13.47 14.00 2.31
CA GLY A 38 -14.85 13.56 2.52
C GLY A 38 -15.18 13.02 3.91
N ARG A 39 -14.28 13.08 4.87
CA ARG A 39 -14.44 12.61 6.25
C ARG A 39 -14.62 11.09 6.42
N GLY A 40 -14.47 10.31 5.38
CA GLY A 40 -14.67 8.87 5.45
C GLY A 40 -13.45 8.08 5.96
N VAL A 41 -12.27 8.66 5.92
CA VAL A 41 -11.02 7.99 6.20
C VAL A 41 -10.10 8.91 6.98
N ALA A 42 -9.51 8.42 8.06
CA ALA A 42 -8.59 9.21 8.88
C ALA A 42 -7.23 9.36 8.22
N GLU A 43 -6.72 8.28 7.64
CA GLU A 43 -5.43 8.26 6.98
C GLU A 43 -5.51 7.34 5.76
N ALA A 44 -4.80 7.72 4.71
CA ALA A 44 -4.68 6.90 3.51
C ALA A 44 -3.29 7.09 2.92
N GLU A 45 -2.66 5.99 2.55
CA GLU A 45 -1.34 5.97 1.96
C GLU A 45 -1.27 4.98 0.81
N VAL A 46 -0.38 5.24 -0.11
CA VAL A 46 0.01 4.28 -1.14
C VAL A 46 1.50 4.00 -0.99
N LEU A 47 1.82 2.73 -0.88
CA LEU A 47 3.17 2.24 -0.63
C LEU A 47 3.61 1.36 -1.79
N LEU A 48 4.89 1.42 -2.07
CA LEU A 48 5.52 0.53 -3.03
C LEU A 48 6.38 -0.48 -2.27
N ARG A 49 6.21 -1.75 -2.59
CA ARG A 49 7.04 -2.77 -1.98
C ARG A 49 8.49 -2.56 -2.38
N CYS A 50 9.34 -2.49 -1.38
CA CYS A 50 10.78 -2.48 -1.57
C CYS A 50 11.34 -3.82 -1.11
N ASP A 51 12.16 -4.42 -1.94
CA ASP A 51 12.85 -5.62 -1.52
C ASP A 51 13.88 -5.24 -0.45
N LEU A 52 13.86 -5.97 0.65
CA LEU A 52 14.90 -5.82 1.64
C LEU A 52 16.23 -6.21 0.96
N PRO A 53 17.28 -5.42 1.17
CA PRO A 53 18.57 -5.88 0.75
C PRO A 53 18.81 -7.24 1.39
N PRO A 54 19.37 -8.20 0.65
CA PRO A 54 19.53 -9.55 1.16
C PRO A 54 20.24 -9.50 2.53
N ALA A 55 19.83 -10.38 3.42
CA ALA A 55 20.35 -10.41 4.79
C ALA A 55 21.86 -10.63 4.84
N SER A 56 22.44 -11.07 3.77
CA SER A 56 23.86 -10.99 3.50
C SER A 56 24.40 -9.58 3.67
N THR A 57 23.56 -8.63 3.84
CA THR A 57 23.91 -7.29 4.28
C THR A 57 24.41 -7.25 5.72
N ALA A 58 24.25 -8.30 6.51
CA ALA A 58 25.16 -8.53 7.60
C ALA A 58 26.52 -8.78 6.96
N LEU A 59 27.08 -7.75 6.39
CA LEU A 59 28.35 -7.80 5.70
C LEU A 59 29.37 -8.36 6.65
N PRO A 60 29.94 -9.52 6.34
CA PRO A 60 31.10 -9.96 7.07
C PRO A 60 32.13 -8.84 7.00
N PRO A 61 32.87 -8.61 8.05
CA PRO A 61 33.87 -7.52 8.09
C PRO A 61 34.79 -7.51 6.87
N ASP A 62 35.01 -8.67 6.31
CA ASP A 62 35.87 -8.85 5.15
C ASP A 62 35.28 -8.32 3.85
N ALA A 63 33.99 -8.20 3.78
CA ALA A 63 33.32 -7.66 2.61
C ALA A 63 33.55 -6.15 2.44
N ARG A 64 34.09 -5.50 3.46
CA ARG A 64 34.44 -4.08 3.38
C ARG A 64 35.63 -3.81 2.49
N THR A 65 36.42 -4.82 2.24
CA THR A 65 37.64 -4.71 1.40
C THR A 65 37.32 -5.07 -0.04
N ALA A 66 36.20 -5.65 -0.32
CA ALA A 66 35.79 -5.87 -1.69
C ALA A 66 35.50 -4.50 -2.30
N PRO A 67 36.19 -4.13 -3.37
CA PRO A 67 35.79 -2.96 -4.10
C PRO A 67 34.39 -3.22 -4.60
N VAL A 68 33.47 -2.62 -3.97
CA VAL A 68 32.10 -2.78 -4.38
C VAL A 68 31.94 -1.98 -5.65
N PRO A 69 31.69 -2.64 -6.76
CA PRO A 69 31.43 -1.91 -7.98
C PRO A 69 30.04 -1.32 -7.86
N PHE A 70 29.92 -0.25 -7.12
CA PHE A 70 28.69 0.51 -7.10
C PHE A 70 28.64 1.65 -8.10
N PRO A 71 29.64 1.86 -8.95
CA PRO A 71 29.62 3.08 -9.73
C PRO A 71 28.43 3.17 -10.66
N ASP A 72 27.79 2.05 -10.93
CA ASP A 72 26.84 2.01 -12.03
C ASP A 72 25.38 2.03 -11.57
N THR A 73 25.14 2.19 -10.27
CA THR A 73 23.83 2.02 -9.72
C THR A 73 23.12 3.27 -9.21
N PRO A 74 23.66 4.48 -9.24
CA PRO A 74 22.90 5.61 -8.71
C PRO A 74 21.64 5.93 -9.49
N ALA A 75 21.63 5.66 -10.77
CA ALA A 75 20.44 5.85 -11.58
C ALA A 75 19.42 4.72 -11.34
N ASP A 76 19.91 3.54 -11.04
CA ASP A 76 19.07 2.37 -10.83
C ASP A 76 18.53 2.30 -9.42
N ALA A 77 19.10 3.03 -8.49
CA ALA A 77 18.61 3.07 -7.12
C ALA A 77 17.20 3.65 -7.01
N ASP A 78 16.83 4.52 -7.93
CA ASP A 78 15.49 5.09 -7.99
C ASP A 78 14.54 4.23 -8.82
N ALA A 79 15.07 3.47 -9.77
CA ALA A 79 14.30 2.52 -10.55
C ALA A 79 14.37 1.15 -9.88
N ARG A 80 13.66 1.02 -8.79
CA ARG A 80 13.63 -0.22 -8.03
C ARG A 80 12.85 -1.33 -8.69
N VAL A 81 12.27 -1.05 -9.82
CA VAL A 81 11.53 -2.00 -10.62
C VAL A 81 12.22 -2.10 -11.96
N GLU A 82 12.75 -3.27 -12.26
CA GLU A 82 13.36 -3.51 -13.54
C GLU A 82 12.34 -3.36 -14.69
N PRO A 83 12.77 -2.86 -15.87
CA PRO A 83 11.88 -2.81 -17.02
C PRO A 83 11.30 -4.19 -17.30
N GLY A 84 9.98 -4.30 -17.35
CA GLY A 84 9.29 -5.55 -17.57
C GLY A 84 8.95 -6.34 -16.29
N ALA A 85 9.49 -5.96 -15.15
CA ALA A 85 9.11 -6.55 -13.86
C ALA A 85 7.80 -5.96 -13.36
N ASP A 86 7.10 -6.72 -12.52
CA ASP A 86 5.92 -6.24 -11.83
C ASP A 86 6.31 -5.54 -10.52
N ALA A 87 5.62 -4.46 -10.22
CA ALA A 87 5.73 -3.80 -8.94
C ALA A 87 4.54 -4.21 -8.05
N THR A 88 4.78 -4.36 -6.76
CA THR A 88 3.71 -4.57 -5.79
C THR A 88 3.37 -3.24 -5.13
N VAL A 89 2.11 -2.86 -5.27
CA VAL A 89 1.56 -1.65 -4.68
C VAL A 89 0.68 -2.04 -3.51
N MET A 90 0.78 -1.30 -2.42
CA MET A 90 -0.11 -1.46 -1.27
C MET A 90 -0.77 -0.11 -0.96
N GLU A 91 -2.09 -0.12 -0.93
CA GLU A 91 -2.88 0.99 -0.42
C GLU A 91 -3.28 0.68 1.01
N THR A 92 -3.17 1.65 1.88
CA THR A 92 -3.60 1.51 3.26
C THR A 92 -4.61 2.60 3.61
N TYR A 93 -5.63 2.20 4.35
CA TYR A 93 -6.69 3.11 4.77
C TYR A 93 -7.01 2.86 6.23
N ARG A 94 -6.95 3.92 7.02
CA ARG A 94 -7.38 3.85 8.42
C ARG A 94 -8.82 4.33 8.49
N LEU A 95 -9.71 3.38 8.70
CA LEU A 95 -11.15 3.60 8.69
C LEU A 95 -11.65 3.75 10.13
N PRO A 96 -12.19 4.93 10.51
CA PRO A 96 -12.82 5.07 11.80
C PRO A 96 -14.05 4.16 11.89
N MET A 97 -14.12 3.37 12.94
CA MET A 97 -15.21 2.43 13.16
C MET A 97 -16.03 2.81 14.36
N PRO A 98 -17.33 2.48 14.38
CA PRO A 98 -18.14 2.61 15.57
C PRO A 98 -17.52 1.86 16.75
N ALA A 99 -17.67 2.39 17.95
CA ALA A 99 -17.08 1.82 19.16
C ALA A 99 -17.60 0.41 19.48
N ALA A 100 -18.83 0.10 19.07
CA ALA A 100 -19.43 -1.20 19.26
C ALA A 100 -19.40 -1.99 17.94
N ALA A 101 -19.02 -3.25 18.03
CA ALA A 101 -19.22 -4.18 16.92
C ALA A 101 -20.74 -4.38 16.72
N GLY A 102 -21.16 -4.48 15.46
CA GLY A 102 -22.57 -4.67 15.15
C GLY A 102 -22.90 -4.26 13.73
N PRO A 103 -24.20 -4.20 13.39
CA PRO A 103 -24.66 -3.89 12.03
C PRO A 103 -24.14 -2.55 11.48
N ASP A 104 -23.95 -1.55 12.34
CA ASP A 104 -23.44 -0.25 11.92
C ASP A 104 -21.98 -0.33 11.48
N ALA A 105 -21.17 -1.09 12.23
CA ALA A 105 -19.78 -1.32 11.88
C ALA A 105 -19.67 -2.09 10.56
N ASP A 106 -20.48 -3.12 10.39
CA ASP A 106 -20.52 -3.89 9.16
C ASP A 106 -20.95 -3.04 7.97
N ALA A 107 -21.95 -2.17 8.16
CA ALA A 107 -22.41 -1.27 7.11
C ALA A 107 -21.32 -0.27 6.67
N VAL A 108 -20.58 0.29 7.62
CA VAL A 108 -19.47 1.20 7.35
C VAL A 108 -18.40 0.47 6.54
N LEU A 109 -18.04 -0.73 6.95
CA LEU A 109 -17.02 -1.51 6.27
C LEU A 109 -17.45 -1.90 4.85
N HIS A 110 -18.65 -2.44 4.69
CA HIS A 110 -19.16 -2.84 3.38
C HIS A 110 -19.27 -1.65 2.42
N SER A 111 -19.73 -0.51 2.91
CA SER A 111 -19.81 0.71 2.12
C SER A 111 -18.43 1.17 1.65
N PHE A 112 -17.46 1.11 2.54
CA PHE A 112 -16.09 1.48 2.21
C PHE A 112 -15.47 0.53 1.19
N LEU A 113 -15.62 -0.77 1.38
CA LEU A 113 -15.11 -1.76 0.43
C LEU A 113 -15.73 -1.61 -0.94
N ALA A 114 -17.03 -1.33 -1.02
CA ALA A 114 -17.69 -1.06 -2.29
C ALA A 114 -17.14 0.21 -2.97
N THR A 115 -16.83 1.23 -2.19
CA THR A 115 -16.20 2.45 -2.69
C THR A 115 -14.80 2.18 -3.24
N LEU A 116 -14.01 1.38 -2.53
CA LEU A 116 -12.68 0.96 -2.99
C LEU A 116 -12.77 0.18 -4.30
N GLU A 117 -13.71 -0.73 -4.38
CA GLU A 117 -13.89 -1.55 -5.59
C GLU A 117 -14.22 -0.66 -6.79
N ARG A 118 -15.17 0.25 -6.64
CA ARG A 118 -15.52 1.18 -7.71
C ARG A 118 -14.35 2.06 -8.13
N ALA A 119 -13.59 2.53 -7.17
CA ALA A 119 -12.41 3.36 -7.43
C ALA A 119 -11.30 2.60 -8.17
N SER A 120 -11.25 1.27 -8.03
CA SER A 120 -10.26 0.44 -8.70
C SER A 120 -10.60 0.14 -10.16
N LEU A 121 -11.85 0.32 -10.57
CA LEU A 121 -12.30 -0.04 -11.92
C LEU A 121 -11.49 0.62 -13.04
N PRO A 122 -11.13 1.92 -12.97
CA PRO A 122 -10.32 2.54 -14.02
C PRO A 122 -8.95 1.90 -14.20
N HIS A 123 -8.44 1.22 -13.18
CA HIS A 123 -7.12 0.60 -13.20
C HIS A 123 -7.17 -0.92 -13.31
N ALA A 124 -8.36 -1.51 -13.31
CA ALA A 124 -8.52 -2.96 -13.24
C ALA A 124 -7.77 -3.69 -14.37
N SER A 125 -7.76 -3.13 -15.56
CA SER A 125 -7.07 -3.70 -16.71
C SER A 125 -5.54 -3.62 -16.60
N LEU A 126 -5.02 -2.78 -15.73
CA LEU A 126 -3.59 -2.58 -15.52
C LEU A 126 -3.02 -3.50 -14.44
N LEU A 127 -3.87 -4.17 -13.69
CA LEU A 127 -3.44 -5.04 -12.61
C LEU A 127 -2.97 -6.38 -13.16
N ARG A 128 -1.89 -6.88 -12.58
CA ARG A 128 -1.33 -8.19 -12.87
C ARG A 128 -1.80 -9.19 -11.81
N GLY A 129 -2.86 -9.91 -12.13
CA GLY A 129 -3.45 -10.86 -11.19
C GLY A 129 -4.48 -10.24 -10.27
N ALA A 130 -4.77 -10.92 -9.17
CA ALA A 130 -5.84 -10.55 -8.27
C ALA A 130 -5.47 -9.36 -7.37
N ARG A 131 -6.47 -8.58 -7.04
CA ARG A 131 -6.39 -7.55 -6.02
C ARG A 131 -6.77 -8.18 -4.69
N HIS A 132 -5.91 -8.02 -3.69
CA HIS A 132 -6.12 -8.61 -2.36
C HIS A 132 -6.50 -7.53 -1.37
N VAL A 133 -7.47 -7.83 -0.53
CA VAL A 133 -7.92 -6.93 0.53
C VAL A 133 -7.79 -7.65 1.86
N GLU A 134 -7.08 -7.05 2.80
CA GLU A 134 -6.93 -7.57 4.15
C GLU A 134 -7.36 -6.52 5.17
N LEU A 135 -7.98 -6.99 6.23
CA LEU A 135 -8.50 -6.15 7.28
C LEU A 135 -7.78 -6.45 8.58
N PHE A 136 -7.32 -5.40 9.24
CA PHE A 136 -6.63 -5.50 10.52
C PHE A 136 -7.34 -4.66 11.56
N ALA A 137 -7.79 -5.32 12.62
CA ALA A 137 -8.37 -4.64 13.77
C ALA A 137 -7.29 -4.44 14.83
N PRO A 138 -7.37 -3.37 15.64
CA PRO A 138 -6.44 -3.20 16.75
C PRO A 138 -6.55 -4.38 17.71
N CYS A 139 -5.39 -4.93 18.09
CA CYS A 139 -5.33 -5.88 19.18
C CYS A 139 -5.51 -5.14 20.50
N VAL A 140 -6.55 -5.48 21.21
CA VAL A 140 -6.74 -5.02 22.60
C VAL A 140 -6.22 -6.13 23.49
N LEU A 141 -5.04 -5.94 24.04
CA LEU A 141 -4.45 -6.83 25.03
C LEU A 141 -4.82 -6.37 26.44
#